data_c898b522f240f0a5ca546eb5564517f4
#
_entry.id   c898b522f240f0a5ca546eb5564517f4
#
_cell.length_a   1.000
_cell.length_b   1.000
_cell.length_c   1.000
_cell.angle_alpha   90.00
_cell.angle_beta   90.00
_cell.angle_gamma   90.00
#
_symmetry.space_group_name_H-M   'P 1'
#
loop_
_entity.id
_entity.type
_entity.pdbx_description
1 polymer ?
#
loop_
_entity_poly.entity_id
_entity_poly.type
_entity_poly.pdbx_seq_one_letter_code
_entity_poly.pdbx_strand_id
1 'polypeptide(L)'
;MFHVKQILSLTFLLIVFLGKSQSALVFKESPVLSPAMDDKVVLTWNEQQGGYNKLSSSEKEFYYWVNYSRLHPGDFMEKIVRPLIKVYPQLKGGNLNSLETDLKSVTELTLFSLNDGLLSMAGSHAGNITSANAQPSHVSPNGEAFEERFKNFGLKNCGGENISYGSGEANPLFMLVMLYLDINVSNLGHRKALLNPQYVYTGISIKKYKNGNAFLVEDFACSQK
;
A
#
# COMPACT_ATOMS: atom_id res chain seq x y z
N MET A 1 8.53 0.44 -70.73
CA MET A 1 7.36 0.89 -69.92
C MET A 1 7.29 -0.02 -68.72
N PHE A 2 8.00 0.36 -67.64
CA PHE A 2 8.15 -0.50 -66.45
C PHE A 2 7.20 0.06 -65.35
N HIS A 3 6.24 -0.76 -64.94
CA HIS A 3 5.35 -0.47 -63.83
C HIS A 3 6.00 -0.85 -62.51
N VAL A 4 6.40 0.11 -61.73
CA VAL A 4 6.84 -0.09 -60.35
C VAL A 4 5.59 -0.21 -59.46
N LYS A 5 5.32 -1.41 -58.93
CA LYS A 5 4.31 -1.61 -57.89
C LYS A 5 4.89 -1.16 -56.53
N GLN A 6 4.38 -0.06 -56.01
CA GLN A 6 4.62 0.32 -54.63
C GLN A 6 3.90 -0.67 -53.70
N ILE A 7 4.67 -1.40 -52.92
CA ILE A 7 4.18 -2.22 -51.81
C ILE A 7 4.08 -1.31 -50.58
N LEU A 8 2.85 -0.95 -50.21
CA LEU A 8 2.57 -0.22 -48.97
C LEU A 8 2.70 -1.19 -47.82
N SER A 9 3.82 -1.12 -47.09
CA SER A 9 4.02 -1.88 -45.84
C SER A 9 3.23 -1.22 -44.73
N LEU A 10 2.12 -1.85 -44.36
CA LEU A 10 1.30 -1.45 -43.22
C LEU A 10 1.95 -1.98 -41.92
N THR A 11 2.75 -1.12 -41.28
CA THR A 11 3.33 -1.44 -39.97
C THR A 11 2.21 -1.37 -38.92
N PHE A 12 1.74 -2.52 -38.46
CA PHE A 12 0.78 -2.61 -37.36
C PHE A 12 1.54 -2.33 -36.05
N LEU A 13 1.37 -1.10 -35.53
CA LEU A 13 1.88 -0.73 -34.21
C LEU A 13 1.00 -1.39 -33.17
N LEU A 14 1.47 -2.52 -32.62
CA LEU A 14 0.80 -3.21 -31.50
C LEU A 14 1.02 -2.37 -30.24
N ILE A 15 0.06 -1.49 -29.91
CA ILE A 15 0.04 -0.79 -28.64
C ILE A 15 -0.39 -1.81 -27.58
N VAL A 16 0.58 -2.38 -26.88
CA VAL A 16 0.33 -3.19 -25.69
C VAL A 16 -0.10 -2.23 -24.58
N PHE A 17 -1.39 -2.08 -24.35
CA PHE A 17 -1.90 -1.50 -23.12
C PHE A 17 -1.54 -2.46 -21.98
N LEU A 18 -0.49 -2.15 -21.26
CA LEU A 18 -0.24 -2.72 -19.94
C LEU A 18 -1.29 -2.13 -18.98
N GLY A 19 -2.51 -2.65 -19.07
CA GLY A 19 -3.55 -2.37 -18.10
C GLY A 19 -3.10 -2.94 -16.76
N LYS A 20 -2.68 -2.07 -15.85
CA LYS A 20 -2.52 -2.47 -14.44
C LYS A 20 -3.90 -2.88 -13.97
N SER A 21 -4.12 -4.17 -13.73
CA SER A 21 -5.36 -4.71 -13.20
C SER A 21 -5.52 -4.19 -11.77
N GLN A 22 -6.37 -3.20 -11.60
CA GLN A 22 -6.87 -2.82 -10.27
C GLN A 22 -8.07 -3.71 -9.99
N SER A 23 -7.97 -4.57 -8.98
CA SER A 23 -9.11 -5.37 -8.54
C SER A 23 -9.94 -4.57 -7.56
N ALA A 24 -11.22 -4.38 -7.88
CA ALA A 24 -12.19 -3.86 -6.94
C ALA A 24 -12.95 -5.03 -6.32
N LEU A 25 -12.93 -5.13 -4.99
CA LEU A 25 -13.77 -6.04 -4.22
C LEU A 25 -14.87 -5.23 -3.55
N VAL A 26 -16.10 -5.67 -3.70
CA VAL A 26 -17.27 -5.06 -3.05
C VAL A 26 -17.70 -5.97 -1.91
N PHE A 27 -17.71 -5.43 -0.70
CA PHE A 27 -18.17 -6.14 0.49
C PHE A 27 -19.58 -5.66 0.84
N LYS A 28 -20.47 -6.61 1.17
CA LYS A 28 -21.82 -6.32 1.61
C LYS A 28 -21.95 -6.31 3.13
N GLU A 29 -20.95 -6.85 3.81
CA GLU A 29 -20.90 -6.99 5.25
C GLU A 29 -20.42 -5.67 5.90
N SER A 30 -20.92 -5.41 7.11
CA SER A 30 -20.44 -4.29 7.90
C SER A 30 -18.93 -4.43 8.22
N PRO A 31 -18.19 -3.30 8.27
CA PRO A 31 -16.78 -3.36 8.62
C PRO A 31 -16.58 -4.01 10.00
N VAL A 32 -15.60 -4.90 10.09
CA VAL A 32 -15.18 -5.49 11.36
C VAL A 32 -14.49 -4.39 12.17
N LEU A 33 -14.83 -4.28 13.44
CA LEU A 33 -14.11 -3.39 14.35
C LEU A 33 -12.68 -3.90 14.51
N SER A 34 -11.72 -2.99 14.45
CA SER A 34 -10.33 -3.31 14.75
C SER A 34 -10.20 -3.78 16.21
N PRO A 35 -9.39 -4.81 16.48
CA PRO A 35 -9.03 -5.16 17.85
C PRO A 35 -8.35 -3.98 18.57
N ALA A 36 -8.24 -4.09 19.90
CA ALA A 36 -7.53 -3.08 20.68
C ALA A 36 -6.05 -3.02 20.27
N MET A 37 -5.54 -1.81 20.18
CA MET A 37 -4.10 -1.54 19.99
C MET A 37 -3.43 -1.55 21.38
N ASP A 38 -3.02 -2.71 21.87
CA ASP A 38 -2.57 -2.90 23.25
C ASP A 38 -1.13 -3.43 23.39
N ASP A 39 -0.44 -3.67 22.27
CA ASP A 39 0.98 -4.05 22.30
C ASP A 39 1.86 -2.86 22.70
N LYS A 40 2.40 -2.96 23.92
CA LYS A 40 3.17 -1.86 24.53
C LYS A 40 4.48 -1.58 23.80
N VAL A 41 5.09 -2.58 23.17
CA VAL A 41 6.35 -2.38 22.41
C VAL A 41 6.07 -1.56 21.17
N VAL A 42 5.04 -1.92 20.42
CA VAL A 42 4.63 -1.18 19.21
C VAL A 42 4.17 0.23 19.56
N LEU A 43 3.35 0.39 20.60
CA LEU A 43 2.88 1.71 21.02
C LEU A 43 4.04 2.62 21.41
N THR A 44 4.94 2.12 22.29
CA THR A 44 6.10 2.90 22.74
C THR A 44 7.02 3.27 21.57
N TRP A 45 7.28 2.33 20.65
CA TRP A 45 8.06 2.61 19.46
C TRP A 45 7.44 3.71 18.60
N ASN A 46 6.15 3.58 18.32
CA ASN A 46 5.44 4.52 17.46
C ASN A 46 5.39 5.94 18.05
N GLU A 47 5.11 6.06 19.34
CA GLU A 47 5.03 7.35 20.04
C GLU A 47 6.36 8.09 20.10
N GLN A 48 7.48 7.37 20.05
CA GLN A 48 8.83 7.94 20.03
C GLN A 48 9.24 8.45 18.66
N GLN A 49 8.49 8.15 17.58
CA GLN A 49 8.86 8.56 16.24
C GLN A 49 8.60 10.06 16.01
N GLY A 50 9.57 10.72 15.41
CA GLY A 50 9.35 12.07 14.87
C GLY A 50 8.20 12.06 13.87
N GLY A 51 7.29 13.02 13.96
CA GLY A 51 6.13 13.06 13.07
C GLY A 51 4.90 12.26 13.51
N TYR A 52 4.99 11.36 14.50
CA TYR A 52 3.85 10.57 14.99
C TYR A 52 2.65 11.45 15.40
N ASN A 53 2.91 12.57 16.05
CA ASN A 53 1.86 13.50 16.46
C ASN A 53 1.20 14.27 15.28
N LYS A 54 1.80 14.23 14.10
CA LYS A 54 1.21 14.80 12.86
C LYS A 54 0.19 13.86 12.21
N LEU A 55 0.24 12.56 12.56
CA LEU A 55 -0.67 11.56 12.02
C LEU A 55 -2.09 11.74 12.57
N SER A 56 -3.08 11.57 11.71
CA SER A 56 -4.48 11.41 12.09
C SER A 56 -4.70 10.09 12.84
N SER A 57 -5.86 9.94 13.49
CA SER A 57 -6.19 8.69 14.21
C SER A 57 -6.15 7.47 13.28
N SER A 58 -6.65 7.58 12.04
CA SER A 58 -6.63 6.48 11.07
C SER A 58 -5.21 6.15 10.60
N GLU A 59 -4.35 7.16 10.42
CA GLU A 59 -2.94 6.96 10.06
C GLU A 59 -2.15 6.35 11.22
N LYS A 60 -2.44 6.74 12.47
CA LYS A 60 -1.86 6.11 13.67
C LYS A 60 -2.27 4.65 13.80
N GLU A 61 -3.54 4.34 13.55
CA GLU A 61 -4.05 2.97 13.56
C GLU A 61 -3.36 2.12 12.48
N PHE A 62 -3.26 2.63 11.24
CA PHE A 62 -2.55 1.94 10.16
C PHE A 62 -1.08 1.70 10.53
N TYR A 63 -0.39 2.71 11.03
CA TYR A 63 1.02 2.62 11.44
C TYR A 63 1.23 1.60 12.58
N TYR A 64 0.31 1.56 13.54
CA TYR A 64 0.35 0.55 14.59
C TYR A 64 0.27 -0.87 14.00
N TRP A 65 -0.70 -1.13 13.16
CA TRP A 65 -0.92 -2.48 12.61
C TRP A 65 0.18 -2.92 11.64
N VAL A 66 0.76 -2.01 10.88
CA VAL A 66 1.96 -2.30 10.07
C VAL A 66 3.11 -2.74 10.97
N ASN A 67 3.43 -1.99 12.02
CA ASN A 67 4.51 -2.33 12.93
C ASN A 67 4.19 -3.59 13.75
N TYR A 68 2.94 -3.79 14.17
CA TYR A 68 2.51 -5.02 14.83
C TYR A 68 2.73 -6.25 13.93
N SER A 69 2.36 -6.16 12.66
CA SER A 69 2.53 -7.26 11.70
C SER A 69 4.01 -7.60 11.44
N ARG A 70 4.90 -6.63 11.53
CA ARG A 70 6.35 -6.82 11.38
C ARG A 70 6.99 -7.42 12.64
N LEU A 71 6.54 -7.01 13.81
CA LEU A 71 7.03 -7.52 15.09
C LEU A 71 6.49 -8.91 15.40
N HIS A 72 5.22 -9.16 15.09
CA HIS A 72 4.48 -10.37 15.43
C HIS A 72 3.79 -10.99 14.22
N PRO A 73 4.53 -11.41 13.16
CA PRO A 73 3.91 -11.86 11.91
C PRO A 73 3.00 -13.09 12.10
N GLY A 74 3.36 -14.02 12.98
CA GLY A 74 2.53 -15.18 13.32
C GLY A 74 1.21 -14.77 14.01
N ASP A 75 1.31 -13.90 15.00
CA ASP A 75 0.13 -13.38 15.72
C ASP A 75 -0.77 -12.56 14.80
N PHE A 76 -0.19 -11.76 13.91
CA PHE A 76 -0.95 -11.02 12.90
C PHE A 76 -1.77 -11.98 12.03
N MET A 77 -1.18 -13.09 11.59
CA MET A 77 -1.92 -14.11 10.82
C MET A 77 -3.07 -14.72 11.63
N GLU A 78 -2.80 -15.16 12.87
CA GLU A 78 -3.77 -15.92 13.67
C GLU A 78 -4.85 -15.02 14.30
N LYS A 79 -4.46 -13.84 14.80
CA LYS A 79 -5.35 -12.97 15.57
C LYS A 79 -6.07 -11.94 14.71
N ILE A 80 -5.53 -11.61 13.53
CA ILE A 80 -6.07 -10.56 12.65
C ILE A 80 -6.58 -11.16 11.33
N VAL A 81 -5.70 -11.76 10.53
CA VAL A 81 -6.07 -12.19 9.18
C VAL A 81 -7.12 -13.31 9.22
N ARG A 82 -6.90 -14.37 10.00
CA ARG A 82 -7.82 -15.51 10.06
C ARG A 82 -9.23 -15.14 10.56
N PRO A 83 -9.40 -14.35 11.65
CA PRO A 83 -10.72 -13.88 12.06
C PRO A 83 -11.41 -13.06 10.98
N LEU A 84 -10.68 -12.17 10.29
CA LEU A 84 -11.22 -11.36 9.21
C LEU A 84 -11.70 -12.22 8.03
N ILE A 85 -10.94 -13.25 7.65
CA ILE A 85 -11.32 -14.20 6.59
C ILE A 85 -12.57 -15.01 6.98
N LYS A 86 -12.84 -15.26 8.28
CA LYS A 86 -14.09 -15.90 8.71
C LYS A 86 -15.31 -15.02 8.43
N VAL A 87 -15.16 -13.70 8.59
CA VAL A 87 -16.22 -12.72 8.30
C VAL A 87 -16.37 -12.50 6.78
N TYR A 88 -15.26 -12.52 6.05
CA TYR A 88 -15.21 -12.31 4.60
C TYR A 88 -14.69 -13.55 3.86
N PRO A 89 -15.51 -14.63 3.75
CA PRO A 89 -15.06 -15.89 3.14
C PRO A 89 -14.62 -15.76 1.68
N GLN A 90 -15.10 -14.72 0.97
CA GLN A 90 -14.70 -14.40 -0.41
C GLN A 90 -13.22 -14.04 -0.55
N LEU A 91 -12.54 -13.72 0.55
CA LEU A 91 -11.09 -13.47 0.59
C LEU A 91 -10.25 -14.76 0.64
N LYS A 92 -10.90 -15.93 0.79
CA LYS A 92 -10.20 -17.22 0.73
C LYS A 92 -9.67 -17.47 -0.67
N GLY A 93 -8.41 -17.88 -0.77
CA GLY A 93 -7.78 -18.19 -2.06
C GLY A 93 -6.30 -18.51 -1.93
N GLY A 94 -5.64 -18.71 -3.05
CA GLY A 94 -4.22 -19.04 -3.09
C GLY A 94 -3.32 -18.01 -2.42
N ASN A 95 -3.68 -16.74 -2.50
CA ASN A 95 -2.94 -15.66 -1.86
C ASN A 95 -2.96 -15.73 -0.32
N LEU A 96 -4.03 -16.25 0.27
CA LEU A 96 -4.08 -16.47 1.72
C LEU A 96 -3.08 -17.54 2.17
N ASN A 97 -2.99 -18.67 1.45
CA ASN A 97 -2.05 -19.74 1.77
C ASN A 97 -0.59 -19.28 1.61
N SER A 98 -0.31 -18.53 0.55
CA SER A 98 1.03 -17.97 0.34
C SER A 98 1.37 -16.90 1.38
N LEU A 99 0.39 -16.08 1.82
CA LEU A 99 0.59 -15.11 2.90
C LEU A 99 0.99 -15.80 4.20
N GLU A 100 0.31 -16.88 4.56
CA GLU A 100 0.67 -17.65 5.75
C GLU A 100 2.10 -18.19 5.68
N THR A 101 2.51 -18.67 4.49
CA THR A 101 3.88 -19.14 4.28
C THR A 101 4.88 -18.00 4.41
N ASP A 102 4.60 -16.84 3.79
CA ASP A 102 5.49 -15.69 3.84
C ASP A 102 5.65 -15.17 5.27
N LEU A 103 4.54 -15.01 6.02
CA LEU A 103 4.58 -14.56 7.42
C LEU A 103 5.31 -15.54 8.36
N LYS A 104 5.23 -16.84 8.08
CA LYS A 104 5.99 -17.86 8.85
C LYS A 104 7.48 -17.84 8.51
N SER A 105 7.86 -17.45 7.32
CA SER A 105 9.25 -17.39 6.87
C SER A 105 10.00 -16.15 7.32
N VAL A 106 9.29 -15.12 7.74
CA VAL A 106 9.88 -13.88 8.24
C VAL A 106 10.50 -14.14 9.61
N THR A 107 11.79 -13.87 9.73
CA THR A 107 12.54 -14.11 10.98
C THR A 107 12.81 -12.83 11.77
N GLU A 108 13.15 -11.74 11.11
CA GLU A 108 13.50 -10.49 11.79
C GLU A 108 13.21 -9.31 10.88
N LEU A 109 12.12 -8.58 11.15
CA LEU A 109 11.85 -7.29 10.53
C LEU A 109 11.99 -6.18 11.57
N THR A 110 12.76 -5.16 11.24
CA THR A 110 12.78 -3.93 12.05
C THR A 110 11.44 -3.24 11.96
N LEU A 111 10.97 -2.65 13.06
CA LEU A 111 9.83 -1.75 13.04
C LEU A 111 10.14 -0.56 12.12
N PHE A 112 9.16 -0.10 11.37
CA PHE A 112 9.32 1.10 10.58
C PHE A 112 9.46 2.34 11.47
N SER A 113 10.42 3.18 11.15
CA SER A 113 10.49 4.56 11.65
C SER A 113 9.77 5.49 10.69
N LEU A 114 9.14 6.53 11.22
CA LEU A 114 8.59 7.61 10.38
C LEU A 114 9.72 8.47 9.81
N ASN A 115 9.56 8.90 8.56
CA ASN A 115 10.46 9.84 7.91
C ASN A 115 9.67 11.05 7.39
N ASP A 116 10.08 12.26 7.71
CA ASP A 116 9.36 13.50 7.37
C ASP A 116 9.25 13.70 5.85
N GLY A 117 10.26 13.30 5.07
CA GLY A 117 10.22 13.35 3.60
C GLY A 117 9.16 12.41 3.04
N LEU A 118 9.11 11.15 3.53
CA LEU A 118 8.09 10.17 3.13
C LEU A 118 6.69 10.59 3.57
N LEU A 119 6.53 11.14 4.79
CA LEU A 119 5.24 11.66 5.26
C LEU A 119 4.74 12.79 4.36
N SER A 120 5.63 13.69 3.97
CA SER A 120 5.30 14.81 3.09
C SER A 120 4.97 14.33 1.68
N MET A 121 5.72 13.33 1.17
CA MET A 121 5.51 12.73 -0.15
C MET A 121 4.16 12.00 -0.22
N ALA A 122 3.88 11.10 0.73
CA ALA A 122 2.60 10.39 0.83
C ALA A 122 1.42 11.37 0.96
N GLY A 123 1.58 12.40 1.82
CA GLY A 123 0.57 13.45 2.00
C GLY A 123 0.27 14.23 0.74
N SER A 124 1.31 14.63 0.00
CA SER A 124 1.19 15.33 -1.27
C SER A 124 0.49 14.48 -2.33
N HIS A 125 0.93 13.23 -2.51
CA HIS A 125 0.36 12.32 -3.50
C HIS A 125 -1.11 12.00 -3.20
N ALA A 126 -1.41 11.61 -1.95
CA ALA A 126 -2.78 11.33 -1.54
C ALA A 126 -3.70 12.56 -1.70
N GLY A 127 -3.19 13.76 -1.35
CA GLY A 127 -3.90 15.01 -1.55
C GLY A 127 -4.17 15.33 -3.02
N ASN A 128 -3.18 15.15 -3.89
CA ASN A 128 -3.32 15.39 -5.33
C ASN A 128 -4.37 14.47 -5.97
N ILE A 129 -4.32 13.17 -5.67
CA ILE A 129 -5.29 12.18 -6.18
C ILE A 129 -6.71 12.51 -5.71
N THR A 130 -6.91 12.73 -4.41
CA THR A 130 -8.25 12.93 -3.86
C THR A 130 -8.86 14.28 -4.22
N SER A 131 -8.06 15.35 -4.25
CA SER A 131 -8.53 16.70 -4.64
C SER A 131 -8.92 16.77 -6.12
N ALA A 132 -8.16 16.10 -6.99
CA ALA A 132 -8.48 15.99 -8.42
C ALA A 132 -9.62 15.01 -8.70
N ASN A 133 -10.09 14.28 -7.69
CA ASN A 133 -11.03 13.16 -7.82
C ASN A 133 -10.55 12.13 -8.88
N ALA A 134 -9.23 11.94 -8.96
CA ALA A 134 -8.59 11.02 -9.90
C ALA A 134 -8.73 9.56 -9.45
N GLN A 135 -8.58 8.63 -10.38
CA GLN A 135 -8.52 7.21 -10.05
C GLN A 135 -7.25 6.92 -9.22
N PRO A 136 -7.30 5.95 -8.28
CA PRO A 136 -6.11 5.47 -7.57
C PRO A 136 -4.99 5.11 -8.55
N SER A 137 -3.79 5.66 -8.34
CA SER A 137 -2.66 5.48 -9.24
C SER A 137 -1.36 5.78 -8.51
N HIS A 138 -0.26 5.14 -8.92
CA HIS A 138 1.10 5.49 -8.52
C HIS A 138 1.64 6.74 -9.27
N VAL A 139 0.93 7.24 -10.26
CA VAL A 139 1.25 8.47 -10.98
C VAL A 139 0.29 9.56 -10.52
N SER A 140 0.84 10.69 -10.11
CA SER A 140 0.04 11.86 -9.71
C SER A 140 -0.74 12.45 -10.90
N PRO A 141 -1.84 13.18 -10.68
CA PRO A 141 -2.63 13.78 -11.77
C PRO A 141 -1.85 14.73 -12.69
N ASN A 142 -0.74 15.29 -12.22
CA ASN A 142 0.18 16.12 -13.01
C ASN A 142 1.19 15.32 -13.85
N GLY A 143 1.11 13.97 -13.82
CA GLY A 143 2.00 13.06 -14.54
C GLY A 143 3.26 12.65 -13.78
N GLU A 144 3.48 13.16 -12.57
CA GLU A 144 4.67 12.85 -11.76
C GLU A 144 4.63 11.41 -11.23
N ALA A 145 5.61 10.61 -11.60
CA ALA A 145 5.76 9.22 -11.16
C ALA A 145 6.37 9.11 -9.75
N PHE A 146 6.30 7.92 -9.15
CA PHE A 146 6.85 7.67 -7.80
C PHE A 146 8.33 8.08 -7.71
N GLU A 147 9.15 7.66 -8.67
CA GLU A 147 10.59 7.91 -8.67
C GLU A 147 10.92 9.40 -8.71
N GLU A 148 10.12 10.19 -9.40
CA GLU A 148 10.27 11.65 -9.47
C GLU A 148 9.90 12.28 -8.14
N ARG A 149 8.76 11.88 -7.55
CA ARG A 149 8.37 12.33 -6.21
C ARG A 149 9.44 11.99 -5.19
N PHE A 150 9.90 10.73 -5.18
CA PHE A 150 10.92 10.26 -4.25
C PHE A 150 12.18 11.13 -4.28
N LYS A 151 12.66 11.45 -5.48
CA LYS A 151 13.80 12.34 -5.68
C LYS A 151 13.48 13.79 -5.26
N ASN A 152 12.31 14.31 -5.62
CA ASN A 152 11.92 15.70 -5.34
C ASN A 152 11.77 15.97 -3.84
N PHE A 153 11.41 14.94 -3.04
CA PHE A 153 11.39 15.01 -1.58
C PHE A 153 12.75 14.72 -0.93
N GLY A 154 13.84 14.68 -1.71
CA GLY A 154 15.21 14.52 -1.23
C GLY A 154 15.54 13.12 -0.74
N LEU A 155 14.75 12.14 -1.09
CA LEU A 155 14.94 10.73 -0.72
C LEU A 155 15.94 10.06 -1.65
N LYS A 156 16.67 9.06 -1.12
CA LYS A 156 17.78 8.39 -1.81
C LYS A 156 17.67 6.87 -1.63
N ASN A 157 18.57 6.16 -2.29
CA ASN A 157 18.70 4.71 -2.23
C ASN A 157 17.44 4.01 -2.76
N CYS A 158 16.95 2.99 -2.07
CA CYS A 158 15.77 2.28 -2.51
C CYS A 158 14.50 2.78 -1.82
N GLY A 159 13.39 2.69 -2.51
CA GLY A 159 12.06 3.03 -2.02
C GLY A 159 10.97 2.25 -2.74
N GLY A 160 9.77 2.40 -2.27
CA GLY A 160 8.56 1.79 -2.84
C GLY A 160 7.31 2.48 -2.33
N GLU A 161 6.19 2.20 -2.96
CA GLU A 161 4.89 2.77 -2.62
C GLU A 161 3.82 1.69 -2.65
N ASN A 162 3.02 1.63 -1.60
CA ASN A 162 1.75 0.93 -1.57
C ASN A 162 0.62 1.94 -1.63
N ILE A 163 -0.40 1.65 -2.42
CA ILE A 163 -1.64 2.40 -2.42
C ILE A 163 -2.82 1.47 -2.17
N SER A 164 -3.82 1.96 -1.43
CA SER A 164 -5.06 1.25 -1.21
C SER A 164 -6.25 2.20 -1.30
N TYR A 165 -7.36 1.70 -1.82
CA TYR A 165 -8.60 2.43 -1.95
C TYR A 165 -9.71 1.67 -1.24
N GLY A 166 -10.44 2.36 -0.38
CA GLY A 166 -11.54 1.77 0.36
C GLY A 166 -12.83 2.58 0.21
N SER A 167 -13.97 1.90 0.05
CA SER A 167 -15.29 2.55 0.02
C SER A 167 -15.76 2.88 1.43
N GLY A 168 -16.37 4.07 1.59
CA GLY A 168 -16.93 4.53 2.86
C GLY A 168 -15.87 4.83 3.91
N GLU A 169 -16.20 4.62 5.19
CA GLU A 169 -15.23 4.73 6.28
C GLU A 169 -14.32 3.51 6.25
N ALA A 170 -13.26 3.60 5.43
CA ALA A 170 -12.30 2.52 5.32
C ALA A 170 -11.59 2.31 6.66
N ASN A 171 -11.74 1.11 7.20
CA ASN A 171 -11.00 0.64 8.36
C ASN A 171 -9.51 0.46 7.98
N PRO A 172 -8.57 1.16 8.65
CA PRO A 172 -7.16 1.10 8.31
C PRO A 172 -6.56 -0.30 8.38
N LEU A 173 -6.96 -1.09 9.39
CA LEU A 173 -6.54 -2.49 9.53
C LEU A 173 -7.03 -3.33 8.33
N PHE A 174 -8.26 -3.13 7.88
CA PHE A 174 -8.78 -3.84 6.72
C PHE A 174 -8.00 -3.49 5.45
N MET A 175 -7.67 -2.20 5.25
CA MET A 175 -6.82 -1.77 4.12
C MET A 175 -5.46 -2.46 4.15
N LEU A 176 -4.84 -2.57 5.33
CA LEU A 176 -3.57 -3.27 5.49
C LEU A 176 -3.68 -4.78 5.15
N VAL A 177 -4.72 -5.45 5.64
CA VAL A 177 -4.94 -6.88 5.32
C VAL A 177 -5.13 -7.08 3.83
N MET A 178 -5.82 -6.15 3.13
CA MET A 178 -5.97 -6.22 1.67
C MET A 178 -4.63 -6.05 0.94
N LEU A 179 -3.73 -5.19 1.42
CA LEU A 179 -2.37 -5.07 0.88
C LEU A 179 -1.54 -6.35 1.11
N TYR A 180 -1.71 -7.03 2.25
CA TYR A 180 -1.08 -8.33 2.50
C TYR A 180 -1.64 -9.45 1.62
N LEU A 181 -2.96 -9.47 1.40
CA LEU A 181 -3.59 -10.49 0.58
C LEU A 181 -3.27 -10.33 -0.90
N ASP A 182 -3.06 -9.12 -1.37
CA ASP A 182 -2.68 -8.83 -2.77
C ASP A 182 -3.60 -9.53 -3.80
N ILE A 183 -4.91 -9.53 -3.54
CA ILE A 183 -5.89 -10.26 -4.36
C ILE A 183 -5.89 -9.70 -5.78
N ASN A 184 -5.70 -10.58 -6.77
CA ASN A 184 -5.56 -10.26 -8.20
C ASN A 184 -4.32 -9.43 -8.55
N VAL A 185 -3.35 -9.33 -7.65
CA VAL A 185 -2.02 -8.74 -7.89
C VAL A 185 -0.99 -9.87 -8.00
N SER A 186 -0.70 -10.29 -9.22
CA SER A 186 0.09 -11.53 -9.49
C SER A 186 1.52 -11.47 -8.97
N ASN A 187 2.12 -10.28 -8.91
CA ASN A 187 3.49 -10.08 -8.43
C ASN A 187 3.62 -9.95 -6.91
N LEU A 188 2.49 -9.88 -6.17
CA LEU A 188 2.43 -9.68 -4.72
C LEU A 188 3.22 -8.45 -4.26
N GLY A 189 3.12 -7.35 -5.01
CA GLY A 189 3.98 -6.18 -4.84
C GLY A 189 3.79 -5.49 -3.50
N HIS A 190 2.55 -5.33 -3.03
CA HIS A 190 2.26 -4.67 -1.76
C HIS A 190 2.79 -5.49 -0.58
N ARG A 191 2.51 -6.80 -0.56
CA ARG A 191 3.01 -7.72 0.47
C ARG A 191 4.54 -7.71 0.53
N LYS A 192 5.20 -7.79 -0.63
CA LYS A 192 6.67 -7.76 -0.72
C LYS A 192 7.24 -6.46 -0.16
N ALA A 193 6.59 -5.33 -0.37
CA ALA A 193 7.02 -4.07 0.21
C ALA A 193 6.88 -4.09 1.75
N LEU A 194 5.72 -4.53 2.27
CA LEU A 194 5.46 -4.64 3.71
C LEU A 194 6.45 -5.58 4.43
N LEU A 195 6.88 -6.65 3.77
CA LEU A 195 7.81 -7.66 4.31
C LEU A 195 9.27 -7.44 3.89
N ASN A 196 9.58 -6.33 3.22
CA ASN A 196 10.96 -6.06 2.79
C ASN A 196 11.84 -5.69 3.99
N PRO A 197 12.90 -6.48 4.30
CA PRO A 197 13.79 -6.17 5.41
C PRO A 197 14.70 -4.96 5.15
N GLN A 198 14.86 -4.53 3.89
CA GLN A 198 15.65 -3.36 3.53
C GLN A 198 14.91 -2.04 3.81
N TYR A 199 13.58 -2.08 3.83
CA TYR A 199 12.80 -0.89 4.16
C TYR A 199 12.77 -0.70 5.68
N VAL A 200 13.28 0.44 6.12
CA VAL A 200 13.38 0.82 7.54
C VAL A 200 12.59 2.08 7.87
N TYR A 201 12.22 2.85 6.84
CA TYR A 201 11.43 4.07 6.97
C TYR A 201 10.11 3.94 6.23
N THR A 202 9.08 4.59 6.79
CA THR A 202 7.78 4.75 6.13
C THR A 202 7.23 6.16 6.30
N GLY A 203 6.35 6.53 5.37
CA GLY A 203 5.47 7.70 5.46
C GLY A 203 4.08 7.30 5.02
N ILE A 204 3.06 7.74 5.76
CA ILE A 204 1.68 7.30 5.59
C ILE A 204 0.78 8.51 5.41
N SER A 205 -0.16 8.42 4.49
CA SER A 205 -1.26 9.38 4.39
C SER A 205 -2.55 8.69 3.98
N ILE A 206 -3.63 9.01 4.71
CA ILE A 206 -5.00 8.59 4.39
C ILE A 206 -5.84 9.84 4.14
N LYS A 207 -6.31 10.01 2.92
CA LYS A 207 -7.16 11.13 2.52
C LYS A 207 -8.51 10.62 2.03
N LYS A 208 -9.54 11.46 2.16
CA LYS A 208 -10.88 11.15 1.67
C LYS A 208 -11.17 11.86 0.36
N TYR A 209 -11.76 11.12 -0.57
CA TYR A 209 -12.42 11.70 -1.74
C TYR A 209 -13.68 12.46 -1.34
N LYS A 210 -14.22 13.27 -2.24
CA LYS A 210 -15.49 13.98 -2.03
C LYS A 210 -16.68 13.08 -1.73
N ASN A 211 -16.67 11.84 -2.22
CA ASN A 211 -17.69 10.83 -1.98
C ASN A 211 -17.52 10.07 -0.64
N GLY A 212 -16.53 10.46 0.17
CA GLY A 212 -16.23 9.83 1.47
C GLY A 212 -15.34 8.59 1.40
N ASN A 213 -15.00 8.09 0.21
CA ASN A 213 -14.07 6.96 0.06
C ASN A 213 -12.66 7.36 0.50
N ALA A 214 -11.91 6.42 1.06
CA ALA A 214 -10.56 6.66 1.52
C ALA A 214 -9.52 6.23 0.48
N PHE A 215 -8.45 6.99 0.38
CA PHE A 215 -7.25 6.67 -0.38
C PHE A 215 -6.05 6.71 0.56
N LEU A 216 -5.37 5.58 0.67
CA LEU A 216 -4.17 5.38 1.47
C LEU A 216 -2.97 5.36 0.54
N VAL A 217 -1.94 6.09 0.94
CA VAL A 217 -0.58 6.00 0.40
C VAL A 217 0.35 5.63 1.55
N GLU A 218 1.17 4.62 1.34
CA GLU A 218 2.26 4.24 2.22
C GLU A 218 3.55 4.19 1.41
N ASP A 219 4.44 5.13 1.67
CA ASP A 219 5.75 5.23 1.05
C ASP A 219 6.80 4.58 1.94
N PHE A 220 7.77 3.92 1.33
CA PHE A 220 8.86 3.23 2.00
C PHE A 220 10.21 3.72 1.53
N ALA A 221 11.20 3.63 2.41
CA ALA A 221 12.58 3.82 2.03
C ALA A 221 13.54 2.92 2.84
N CYS A 222 14.66 2.60 2.18
CA CYS A 222 15.83 2.06 2.84
C CYS A 222 16.52 3.14 3.70
N SER A 223 17.65 2.78 4.37
CA SER A 223 18.46 3.76 5.06
C SER A 223 18.82 4.95 4.15
N GLN A 224 18.68 6.16 4.67
CA GLN A 224 18.93 7.43 3.98
C GLN A 224 20.34 8.01 4.28
N LYS A 225 21.21 7.17 4.82
CA LYS A 225 22.60 7.54 5.14
C LYS A 225 23.47 7.62 3.89
#